data_6426421c7de449af802663f3384eb9f6
#
_entry.id   6426421c7de449af802663f3384eb9f6
#
_cell.length_a   1.000
_cell.length_b   1.000
_cell.length_c   1.000
_cell.angle_alpha   90.00
_cell.angle_beta   90.00
_cell.angle_gamma   90.00
#
_symmetry.space_group_name_H-M   'P 1'
#
loop_
_entity.id
_entity.type
_entity.pdbx_description
1 polymer ?
#
loop_
_entity_poly.entity_id
_entity_poly.type
_entity_poly.pdbx_seq_one_letter_code
_entity_poly.pdbx_strand_id
1 'polypeptide(L)'
;MKPYLCILMICLIYAQAWSQADVQKRYQTKLIMAEDGSTIDLDQGTFTFTSTLSLQDKKRIVIRGKGVDKTVLSFKGQTDGAEGLRVSNGENIVIENLTVQDSKGDGIKTMNVKGITFRNVKVEWTGGPKAENGGYGLYPVQCDNVVIDQCTAIGASDAGIYVGQSRGIVVKNSKAHHNVAGIEIENSKNADVFDNEAYENTGGILVFDLPDLVQKQGGNVRVFNNYVHDNNLPNFAPAGNIVASVSDGTGLLILAANGVEVFNNRFIHNQSVNTGIISYLLTELPIKDKAYYPFSTAVSIHDNVYERKPGPASQRGRYGKLFEQILKGGQEVPNIIYDGIADPATFDKDGKPLADKRICIRNNKNQSLVNLDAGRGFKNVSLDAAAFDCQLAPLKATAVNAR
;
A
#
# COMPACT_ATOMS: atom_id res chain seq x y z
N MET A 1 60.25 -18.10 48.57
CA MET A 1 58.91 -17.87 48.00
C MET A 1 58.98 -16.69 47.05
N LYS A 2 58.89 -16.92 45.75
CA LYS A 2 58.87 -15.87 44.72
C LYS A 2 57.41 -15.60 44.33
N PRO A 3 56.92 -14.34 44.28
CA PRO A 3 55.60 -14.03 43.80
C PRO A 3 55.59 -14.01 42.26
N TYR A 4 54.67 -14.78 41.67
CA TYR A 4 54.39 -14.74 40.22
C TYR A 4 53.47 -13.50 39.97
N LEU A 5 53.99 -12.58 39.18
CA LEU A 5 53.24 -11.41 38.69
C LEU A 5 52.44 -11.84 37.47
N CYS A 6 51.11 -12.04 37.63
CA CYS A 6 50.18 -12.24 36.51
C CYS A 6 49.93 -10.88 35.84
N ILE A 7 50.52 -10.68 34.66
CA ILE A 7 50.17 -9.55 33.79
C ILE A 7 48.88 -9.88 33.08
N LEU A 8 47.79 -9.24 33.50
CA LEU A 8 46.48 -9.29 32.82
C LEU A 8 46.59 -8.38 31.58
N MET A 9 46.71 -8.98 30.39
CA MET A 9 46.70 -8.26 29.12
C MET A 9 45.25 -7.91 28.79
N ILE A 10 44.80 -6.69 29.14
CA ILE A 10 43.50 -6.14 28.75
C ILE A 10 43.60 -5.72 27.30
N CYS A 11 43.07 -6.56 26.39
CA CYS A 11 42.82 -6.17 25.02
C CYS A 11 41.69 -5.13 24.98
N LEU A 12 42.01 -3.86 24.96
CA LEU A 12 41.12 -2.76 24.67
C LEU A 12 40.75 -2.84 23.19
N ILE A 13 39.61 -3.42 22.89
CA ILE A 13 38.96 -3.31 21.57
C ILE A 13 38.47 -1.86 21.47
N TYR A 14 39.23 -1.00 20.82
CA TYR A 14 38.76 0.31 20.40
C TYR A 14 37.70 0.14 19.34
N ALA A 15 36.43 0.08 19.73
CA ALA A 15 35.36 0.35 18.81
C ALA A 15 35.46 1.83 18.39
N GLN A 16 35.95 2.11 17.19
CA GLN A 16 35.89 3.45 16.63
C GLN A 16 34.43 3.86 16.48
N ALA A 17 33.95 4.67 17.43
CA ALA A 17 32.66 5.33 17.28
C ALA A 17 32.82 6.43 16.23
N TRP A 18 32.35 6.19 15.03
CA TRP A 18 32.29 7.20 13.98
C TRP A 18 31.33 8.32 14.41
N SER A 19 31.69 9.59 14.14
CA SER A 19 30.72 10.67 14.32
C SER A 19 29.54 10.50 13.35
N GLN A 20 28.38 11.00 13.71
CA GLN A 20 27.19 10.96 12.84
C GLN A 20 27.44 11.59 11.46
N ALA A 21 28.20 12.68 11.40
CA ALA A 21 28.60 13.34 10.16
C ALA A 21 29.50 12.45 9.29
N ASP A 22 30.40 11.68 9.89
CA ASP A 22 31.26 10.75 9.17
C ASP A 22 30.48 9.58 8.58
N VAL A 23 29.48 9.07 9.31
CA VAL A 23 28.57 8.03 8.83
C VAL A 23 27.76 8.53 7.64
N GLN A 24 27.13 9.69 7.74
CA GLN A 24 26.37 10.33 6.66
C GLN A 24 27.22 10.47 5.39
N LYS A 25 28.40 11.08 5.52
CA LYS A 25 29.33 11.29 4.41
C LYS A 25 29.75 9.95 3.77
N ARG A 26 30.12 8.97 4.57
CA ARG A 26 30.58 7.65 4.10
C ARG A 26 29.50 6.94 3.28
N TYR A 27 28.27 6.87 3.79
CA TYR A 27 27.19 6.18 3.10
C TYR A 27 26.76 6.93 1.83
N GLN A 28 26.64 8.26 1.89
CA GLN A 28 26.32 9.06 0.71
C GLN A 28 27.41 8.97 -0.36
N THR A 29 28.70 8.95 0.04
CA THR A 29 29.80 8.75 -0.90
C THR A 29 29.75 7.37 -1.57
N LYS A 30 29.46 6.29 -0.83
CA LYS A 30 29.26 4.94 -1.41
C LYS A 30 28.18 4.96 -2.50
N LEU A 31 27.06 5.65 -2.26
CA LEU A 31 25.97 5.76 -3.22
C LEU A 31 26.34 6.57 -4.46
N ILE A 32 27.01 7.70 -4.30
CA ILE A 32 27.44 8.58 -5.41
C ILE A 32 28.50 7.90 -6.29
N MET A 33 29.48 7.27 -5.65
CA MET A 33 30.65 6.68 -6.34
C MET A 33 30.38 5.28 -6.87
N ALA A 34 29.19 4.71 -6.62
CA ALA A 34 28.85 3.38 -7.10
C ALA A 34 28.96 3.31 -8.63
N GLU A 35 29.68 2.34 -9.15
CA GLU A 35 29.75 2.03 -10.57
C GLU A 35 28.54 1.19 -10.98
N ASP A 36 28.07 1.36 -12.21
CA ASP A 36 26.98 0.58 -12.76
C ASP A 36 27.30 -0.93 -12.71
N GLY A 37 26.34 -1.70 -12.21
CA GLY A 37 26.51 -3.14 -12.03
C GLY A 37 27.11 -3.56 -10.68
N SER A 38 27.45 -2.60 -9.81
CA SER A 38 28.06 -2.90 -8.52
C SER A 38 27.04 -3.22 -7.41
N THR A 39 27.53 -3.84 -6.34
CA THR A 39 26.81 -4.03 -5.10
C THR A 39 27.36 -3.09 -4.02
N ILE A 40 26.48 -2.30 -3.41
CA ILE A 40 26.78 -1.44 -2.28
C ILE A 40 26.44 -2.20 -1.01
N ASP A 41 27.45 -2.89 -0.45
CA ASP A 41 27.28 -3.57 0.83
C ASP A 41 27.29 -2.57 1.97
N LEU A 42 26.21 -2.59 2.77
CA LEU A 42 26.05 -1.83 3.98
C LEU A 42 26.50 -2.65 5.19
N ASP A 43 27.06 -1.96 6.17
CA ASP A 43 27.60 -2.62 7.35
C ASP A 43 26.47 -3.08 8.31
N GLN A 44 26.80 -3.99 9.19
CA GLN A 44 25.93 -4.36 10.30
C GLN A 44 26.00 -3.26 11.39
N GLY A 45 24.82 -2.86 11.89
CA GLY A 45 24.69 -1.87 12.96
C GLY A 45 23.48 -0.97 12.75
N THR A 46 23.22 -0.10 13.71
CA THR A 46 22.26 0.99 13.60
C THR A 46 23.03 2.28 13.33
N PHE A 47 22.71 2.90 12.20
CA PHE A 47 23.38 4.12 11.73
C PHE A 47 22.35 5.25 11.69
N THR A 48 22.69 6.37 12.32
CA THR A 48 21.82 7.55 12.37
C THR A 48 22.21 8.55 11.30
N PHE A 49 21.22 9.05 10.58
CA PHE A 49 21.37 10.01 9.49
C PHE A 49 20.56 11.28 9.77
N THR A 50 21.13 12.42 9.39
CA THR A 50 20.46 13.72 9.51
C THR A 50 19.91 14.23 8.18
N SER A 51 20.27 13.59 7.07
CA SER A 51 19.87 13.95 5.72
C SER A 51 19.49 12.70 4.92
N THR A 52 18.63 12.87 3.92
CA THR A 52 18.28 11.82 2.96
C THR A 52 19.53 11.18 2.33
N LEU A 53 19.56 9.86 2.23
CA LEU A 53 20.53 9.14 1.41
C LEU A 53 19.99 9.02 -0.02
N SER A 54 20.81 9.38 -1.03
CA SER A 54 20.35 9.45 -2.42
C SER A 54 21.21 8.65 -3.38
N LEU A 55 20.57 7.84 -4.23
CA LEU A 55 21.15 7.19 -5.41
C LEU A 55 20.44 7.73 -6.66
N GLN A 56 21.19 8.26 -7.61
CA GLN A 56 20.62 8.89 -8.79
C GLN A 56 21.35 8.46 -10.06
N ASP A 57 20.58 8.28 -11.17
CA ASP A 57 21.09 8.02 -12.52
C ASP A 57 22.02 6.79 -12.61
N LYS A 58 21.75 5.73 -11.83
CA LYS A 58 22.57 4.50 -11.74
C LYS A 58 21.83 3.30 -12.33
N LYS A 59 22.59 2.33 -12.80
CA LYS A 59 22.08 1.12 -13.42
C LYS A 59 22.64 -0.16 -12.77
N ARG A 60 21.76 -1.16 -12.62
CA ARG A 60 22.12 -2.49 -12.10
C ARG A 60 22.83 -2.46 -10.74
N ILE A 61 22.35 -1.57 -9.86
CA ILE A 61 22.89 -1.45 -8.49
C ILE A 61 22.11 -2.35 -7.55
N VAL A 62 22.84 -3.00 -6.64
CA VAL A 62 22.26 -3.67 -5.49
C VAL A 62 22.68 -2.90 -4.22
N ILE A 63 21.73 -2.38 -3.45
CA ILE A 63 21.95 -1.83 -2.11
C ILE A 63 21.60 -2.96 -1.14
N ARG A 64 22.58 -3.50 -0.45
CA ARG A 64 22.42 -4.70 0.39
C ARG A 64 22.84 -4.46 1.81
N GLY A 65 21.92 -4.68 2.76
CA GLY A 65 22.21 -4.80 4.18
C GLY A 65 22.57 -6.24 4.57
N LYS A 66 22.77 -6.46 5.86
CA LYS A 66 23.09 -7.78 6.45
C LYS A 66 21.86 -8.49 7.01
N GLY A 67 20.66 -7.88 6.89
CA GLY A 67 19.37 -8.36 7.37
C GLY A 67 18.57 -7.24 8.00
N VAL A 68 17.23 -7.38 8.05
CA VAL A 68 16.31 -6.34 8.57
C VAL A 68 16.60 -5.94 10.02
N ASP A 69 17.07 -6.87 10.85
CA ASP A 69 17.42 -6.58 12.25
C ASP A 69 18.93 -6.33 12.43
N LYS A 70 19.71 -6.34 11.36
CA LYS A 70 21.17 -6.23 11.41
C LYS A 70 21.68 -4.94 10.79
N THR A 71 21.08 -4.45 9.73
CA THR A 71 21.43 -3.16 9.10
C THR A 71 20.24 -2.23 9.23
N VAL A 72 20.35 -1.25 10.10
CA VAL A 72 19.29 -0.28 10.39
C VAL A 72 19.76 1.12 10.02
N LEU A 73 19.07 1.77 9.10
CA LEU A 73 19.27 3.15 8.70
C LEU A 73 18.22 4.01 9.41
N SER A 74 18.61 4.64 10.52
CA SER A 74 17.72 5.47 11.34
C SER A 74 17.83 6.93 10.93
N PHE A 75 16.68 7.51 10.61
CA PHE A 75 16.55 8.94 10.30
C PHE A 75 15.90 9.72 11.45
N LYS A 76 15.97 9.16 12.65
CA LYS A 76 15.46 9.83 13.84
C LYS A 76 16.21 11.15 14.08
N GLY A 77 15.47 12.25 14.03
CA GLY A 77 16.05 13.59 14.12
C GLY A 77 16.59 14.13 12.79
N GLN A 78 16.13 13.61 11.66
CA GLN A 78 16.45 14.13 10.33
C GLN A 78 16.09 15.61 10.21
N THR A 79 17.06 16.41 9.77
CA THR A 79 16.92 17.86 9.62
C THR A 79 16.84 18.31 8.16
N ASP A 80 17.41 17.53 7.24
CA ASP A 80 17.48 17.86 5.82
C ASP A 80 16.93 16.72 4.94
N GLY A 81 16.21 17.11 3.87
CA GLY A 81 15.46 16.19 3.04
C GLY A 81 14.17 15.70 3.69
N ALA A 82 13.42 14.89 2.99
CA ALA A 82 12.15 14.33 3.45
C ALA A 82 12.18 12.81 3.53
N GLU A 83 12.85 12.16 2.58
CA GLU A 83 12.92 10.70 2.51
C GLU A 83 14.07 10.15 3.36
N GLY A 84 13.96 8.92 3.79
CA GLY A 84 15.09 8.19 4.36
C GLY A 84 16.09 7.82 3.24
N LEU A 85 15.69 6.94 2.34
CA LEU A 85 16.47 6.57 1.15
C LEU A 85 15.70 6.98 -0.11
N ARG A 86 16.38 7.68 -1.02
CA ARG A 86 15.82 8.08 -2.32
C ARG A 86 16.60 7.46 -3.47
N VAL A 87 15.88 6.87 -4.43
CA VAL A 87 16.44 6.40 -5.70
C VAL A 87 15.70 7.06 -6.84
N SER A 88 16.40 7.67 -7.79
CA SER A 88 15.77 8.34 -8.92
C SER A 88 16.47 8.07 -10.24
N ASN A 89 15.68 7.99 -11.33
CA ASN A 89 16.14 7.82 -12.71
C ASN A 89 17.05 6.59 -12.89
N GLY A 90 16.76 5.51 -12.14
CA GLY A 90 17.59 4.30 -12.16
C GLY A 90 17.09 3.24 -13.13
N GLU A 91 17.94 2.22 -13.33
CA GLU A 91 17.58 1.04 -14.12
C GLU A 91 18.06 -0.24 -13.43
N ASN A 92 17.14 -1.20 -13.19
CA ASN A 92 17.43 -2.48 -12.55
C ASN A 92 18.11 -2.32 -11.18
N ILE A 93 17.43 -1.66 -10.26
CA ILE A 93 17.90 -1.41 -8.90
C ILE A 93 17.29 -2.44 -7.94
N VAL A 94 18.11 -2.97 -7.04
CA VAL A 94 17.67 -3.86 -5.96
C VAL A 94 18.03 -3.24 -4.62
N ILE A 95 17.06 -3.21 -3.70
CA ILE A 95 17.26 -2.81 -2.30
C ILE A 95 16.87 -4.01 -1.44
N GLU A 96 17.81 -4.52 -0.64
CA GLU A 96 17.56 -5.76 0.08
C GLU A 96 18.20 -5.83 1.47
N ASN A 97 17.56 -6.62 2.37
CA ASN A 97 18.09 -7.02 3.67
C ASN A 97 18.47 -5.85 4.58
N LEU A 98 17.61 -4.86 4.72
CA LEU A 98 17.85 -3.69 5.59
C LEU A 98 16.54 -3.14 6.17
N THR A 99 16.70 -2.29 7.19
CA THR A 99 15.61 -1.51 7.78
C THR A 99 15.86 -0.01 7.60
N VAL A 100 14.82 0.74 7.28
CA VAL A 100 14.77 2.21 7.34
C VAL A 100 13.80 2.62 8.44
N GLN A 101 14.25 3.48 9.35
CA GLN A 101 13.45 3.90 10.51
C GLN A 101 13.31 5.41 10.60
N ASP A 102 12.14 5.86 11.07
CA ASP A 102 11.89 7.20 11.58
C ASP A 102 12.28 8.34 10.61
N SER A 103 12.07 8.13 9.30
CA SER A 103 12.25 9.20 8.31
C SER A 103 11.22 10.31 8.54
N LYS A 104 11.63 11.56 8.28
CA LYS A 104 10.77 12.74 8.44
C LYS A 104 9.57 12.73 7.48
N GLY A 105 9.79 12.26 6.26
CA GLY A 105 8.77 12.01 5.25
C GLY A 105 8.79 10.54 4.85
N ASP A 106 8.85 10.23 3.55
CA ASP A 106 8.75 8.85 3.07
C ASP A 106 9.93 7.98 3.54
N GLY A 107 9.69 6.70 3.76
CA GLY A 107 10.74 5.76 4.15
C GLY A 107 11.74 5.54 3.03
N ILE A 108 11.34 4.81 1.99
CA ILE A 108 12.14 4.59 0.78
C ILE A 108 11.33 5.02 -0.44
N LYS A 109 11.76 6.10 -1.09
CA LYS A 109 11.14 6.60 -2.31
C LYS A 109 11.95 6.22 -3.54
N THR A 110 11.30 5.62 -4.53
CA THR A 110 11.91 5.41 -5.83
C THR A 110 11.05 6.07 -6.93
N MET A 111 11.68 6.86 -7.77
CA MET A 111 10.98 7.66 -8.79
C MET A 111 11.66 7.52 -10.16
N ASN A 112 10.86 7.29 -11.21
CA ASN A 112 11.36 7.10 -12.58
C ASN A 112 12.40 5.97 -12.69
N VAL A 113 12.16 4.83 -12.03
CA VAL A 113 13.07 3.68 -12.07
C VAL A 113 12.49 2.60 -12.97
N LYS A 114 13.30 2.10 -13.92
CA LYS A 114 12.97 0.97 -14.78
C LYS A 114 13.52 -0.32 -14.19
N GLY A 115 12.69 -1.10 -13.53
CA GLY A 115 13.10 -2.28 -12.76
C GLY A 115 13.57 -1.91 -11.36
N ILE A 116 12.65 -1.98 -10.39
CA ILE A 116 12.97 -1.82 -8.96
C ILE A 116 12.50 -3.05 -8.19
N THR A 117 13.38 -3.61 -7.39
CA THR A 117 13.09 -4.72 -6.49
C THR A 117 13.40 -4.33 -5.05
N PHE A 118 12.41 -4.46 -4.19
CA PHE A 118 12.57 -4.47 -2.74
C PHE A 118 12.45 -5.92 -2.26
N ARG A 119 13.44 -6.41 -1.55
CA ARG A 119 13.44 -7.78 -1.03
C ARG A 119 13.89 -7.81 0.42
N ASN A 120 13.04 -8.35 1.30
CA ASN A 120 13.34 -8.42 2.73
C ASN A 120 13.78 -7.05 3.29
N VAL A 121 12.95 -6.03 3.07
CA VAL A 121 13.15 -4.65 3.54
C VAL A 121 12.08 -4.32 4.56
N LYS A 122 12.46 -3.70 5.66
CA LYS A 122 11.54 -3.16 6.64
C LYS A 122 11.59 -1.63 6.65
N VAL A 123 10.42 -1.00 6.67
CA VAL A 123 10.28 0.44 6.95
C VAL A 123 9.36 0.61 8.14
N GLU A 124 9.79 1.40 9.12
CA GLU A 124 8.97 1.60 10.33
C GLU A 124 9.17 2.98 10.97
N TRP A 125 8.12 3.47 11.59
CA TRP A 125 8.16 4.60 12.53
C TRP A 125 8.03 4.06 13.95
N THR A 126 9.12 4.07 14.70
CA THR A 126 9.23 3.44 16.02
C THR A 126 8.38 4.10 17.11
N GLY A 127 7.89 5.32 16.85
CA GLY A 127 6.98 6.06 17.73
C GLY A 127 5.52 5.63 17.66
N GLY A 128 5.20 4.59 16.87
CA GLY A 128 3.83 4.13 16.62
C GLY A 128 3.05 5.00 15.62
N PRO A 129 1.77 4.62 15.34
CA PRO A 129 0.93 5.30 14.35
C PRO A 129 0.57 6.74 14.80
N LYS A 130 0.87 7.73 13.98
CA LYS A 130 0.51 9.13 14.21
C LYS A 130 0.61 9.97 12.93
N ALA A 131 -0.12 11.07 12.87
CA ALA A 131 -0.21 11.94 11.69
C ALA A 131 1.13 12.58 11.29
N GLU A 132 2.05 12.75 12.23
CA GLU A 132 3.37 13.34 12.01
C GLU A 132 4.38 12.39 11.39
N ASN A 133 4.05 11.11 11.28
CA ASN A 133 4.90 10.16 10.57
C ASN A 133 4.92 10.48 9.07
N GLY A 134 5.94 10.00 8.38
CA GLY A 134 5.99 10.12 6.92
C GLY A 134 4.81 9.42 6.22
N GLY A 135 4.48 9.88 5.04
CA GLY A 135 3.32 9.39 4.29
C GLY A 135 3.47 7.94 3.87
N TYR A 136 4.57 7.59 3.24
CA TYR A 136 4.75 6.30 2.60
C TYR A 136 5.95 5.53 3.12
N GLY A 137 5.75 4.24 3.40
CA GLY A 137 6.85 3.37 3.80
C GLY A 137 7.72 2.98 2.60
N LEU A 138 7.28 2.07 1.75
CA LEU A 138 7.87 1.76 0.45
C LEU A 138 7.08 2.51 -0.63
N TYR A 139 7.77 3.40 -1.35
CA TYR A 139 7.13 4.35 -2.26
C TYR A 139 7.74 4.35 -3.67
N PRO A 140 7.53 3.31 -4.49
CA PRO A 140 7.78 3.41 -5.91
C PRO A 140 6.69 4.22 -6.61
N VAL A 141 7.11 5.27 -7.34
CA VAL A 141 6.23 6.16 -8.13
C VAL A 141 6.81 6.38 -9.51
N GLN A 142 5.96 6.32 -10.54
CA GLN A 142 6.36 6.47 -11.95
C GLN A 142 7.46 5.46 -12.34
N CYS A 143 7.36 4.23 -11.82
CA CYS A 143 8.30 3.16 -12.05
C CYS A 143 7.71 2.09 -13.00
N ASP A 144 8.57 1.40 -13.73
CA ASP A 144 8.22 0.23 -14.51
C ASP A 144 8.86 -1.02 -13.89
N ASN A 145 8.17 -2.17 -13.92
CA ASN A 145 8.64 -3.44 -13.35
C ASN A 145 9.04 -3.33 -11.87
N VAL A 146 8.02 -3.18 -11.04
CA VAL A 146 8.15 -3.04 -9.57
C VAL A 146 7.94 -4.39 -8.90
N VAL A 147 8.87 -4.82 -8.08
CA VAL A 147 8.74 -6.02 -7.25
C VAL A 147 8.96 -5.66 -5.78
N ILE A 148 7.97 -5.99 -4.94
CA ILE A 148 8.05 -5.87 -3.49
C ILE A 148 7.80 -7.26 -2.92
N ASP A 149 8.83 -7.87 -2.33
CA ASP A 149 8.82 -9.25 -1.86
C ASP A 149 9.39 -9.38 -0.46
N GLN A 150 8.67 -10.04 0.45
CA GLN A 150 9.07 -10.26 1.84
C GLN A 150 9.37 -8.97 2.61
N CYS A 151 8.66 -7.88 2.31
CA CYS A 151 8.85 -6.60 2.94
C CYS A 151 7.87 -6.37 4.11
N THR A 152 8.24 -5.46 5.02
CA THR A 152 7.36 -5.05 6.13
C THR A 152 7.29 -3.53 6.20
N ALA A 153 6.08 -2.97 6.34
CA ALA A 153 5.85 -1.54 6.48
C ALA A 153 4.96 -1.22 7.67
N ILE A 154 5.40 -0.30 8.55
CA ILE A 154 4.79 -0.05 9.85
C ILE A 154 4.72 1.45 10.15
N GLY A 155 3.54 1.96 10.47
CA GLY A 155 3.36 3.28 11.04
C GLY A 155 3.25 4.44 10.06
N ALA A 156 3.10 4.19 8.76
CA ALA A 156 2.93 5.22 7.74
C ALA A 156 1.62 5.99 7.91
N SER A 157 1.67 7.33 7.79
CA SER A 157 0.49 8.19 7.95
C SER A 157 -0.39 8.28 6.70
N ASP A 158 0.01 7.59 5.63
CA ASP A 158 -0.77 7.40 4.40
C ASP A 158 -0.77 5.92 4.03
N ALA A 159 0.26 5.36 3.38
CA ALA A 159 0.30 3.94 3.06
C ALA A 159 1.64 3.28 3.42
N GLY A 160 1.57 2.10 4.04
CA GLY A 160 2.77 1.32 4.36
C GLY A 160 3.53 0.89 3.10
N ILE A 161 2.85 0.25 2.16
CA ILE A 161 3.36 -0.09 0.83
C ILE A 161 2.49 0.66 -0.18
N TYR A 162 3.06 1.63 -0.84
CA TYR A 162 2.40 2.41 -1.88
C TYR A 162 3.09 2.20 -3.23
N VAL A 163 2.32 1.91 -4.26
CA VAL A 163 2.81 1.87 -5.65
C VAL A 163 1.94 2.77 -6.49
N GLY A 164 2.48 3.94 -6.87
CA GLY A 164 1.73 4.95 -7.60
C GLY A 164 2.22 5.16 -9.03
N GLN A 165 1.27 5.40 -9.94
CA GLN A 165 1.55 5.82 -11.32
C GLN A 165 2.58 4.94 -12.05
N SER A 166 2.58 3.63 -11.72
CA SER A 166 3.59 2.66 -12.13
C SER A 166 2.99 1.56 -13.01
N ARG A 167 3.84 0.70 -13.59
CA ARG A 167 3.40 -0.37 -14.49
C ARG A 167 4.19 -1.65 -14.28
N GLY A 168 3.50 -2.80 -14.41
CA GLY A 168 4.12 -4.10 -14.22
C GLY A 168 4.56 -4.28 -12.77
N ILE A 169 3.60 -4.61 -11.89
CA ILE A 169 3.79 -4.53 -10.45
C ILE A 169 3.50 -5.89 -9.82
N VAL A 170 4.38 -6.32 -8.94
CA VAL A 170 4.19 -7.49 -8.07
C VAL A 170 4.46 -7.10 -6.63
N VAL A 171 3.44 -7.20 -5.77
CA VAL A 171 3.57 -7.07 -4.31
C VAL A 171 3.19 -8.40 -3.68
N LYS A 172 4.14 -9.07 -3.04
CA LYS A 172 3.91 -10.41 -2.51
C LYS A 172 4.66 -10.71 -1.21
N ASN A 173 4.20 -11.74 -0.47
CA ASN A 173 4.84 -12.25 0.74
C ASN A 173 5.15 -11.16 1.78
N SER A 174 4.45 -10.03 1.74
CA SER A 174 4.78 -8.83 2.48
C SER A 174 3.75 -8.56 3.58
N LYS A 175 4.16 -7.79 4.59
CA LYS A 175 3.32 -7.41 5.73
C LYS A 175 3.19 -5.90 5.83
N ALA A 176 1.97 -5.43 6.04
CA ALA A 176 1.71 -4.02 6.28
C ALA A 176 0.74 -3.88 7.46
N HIS A 177 1.19 -3.19 8.52
CA HIS A 177 0.36 -3.04 9.71
C HIS A 177 0.61 -1.71 10.44
N HIS A 178 -0.39 -1.28 11.20
CA HIS A 178 -0.36 -0.01 11.94
C HIS A 178 -0.17 1.22 11.03
N ASN A 179 -0.59 1.14 9.77
CA ASN A 179 -0.59 2.25 8.81
C ASN A 179 -2.02 2.80 8.64
N VAL A 180 -2.19 3.89 7.93
CA VAL A 180 -3.53 4.28 7.45
C VAL A 180 -3.97 3.30 6.37
N ALA A 181 -3.29 3.22 5.24
CA ALA A 181 -3.47 2.13 4.29
C ALA A 181 -2.34 1.10 4.45
N GLY A 182 -2.68 -0.19 4.47
CA GLY A 182 -1.64 -1.23 4.49
C GLY A 182 -0.88 -1.27 3.17
N ILE A 183 -1.58 -1.59 2.09
CA ILE A 183 -1.06 -1.67 0.72
C ILE A 183 -1.95 -0.81 -0.19
N GLU A 184 -1.35 0.05 -1.00
CA GLU A 184 -2.07 0.90 -1.94
C GLU A 184 -1.46 0.81 -3.34
N ILE A 185 -2.34 0.56 -4.32
CA ILE A 185 -2.03 0.59 -5.75
C ILE A 185 -2.83 1.74 -6.37
N GLU A 186 -2.14 2.82 -6.71
CA GLU A 186 -2.78 4.05 -7.15
C GLU A 186 -2.41 4.40 -8.59
N ASN A 187 -3.40 4.71 -9.43
CA ASN A 187 -3.21 5.08 -10.84
C ASN A 187 -2.18 4.21 -11.58
N SER A 188 -2.14 2.93 -11.25
CA SER A 188 -1.11 2.00 -11.71
C SER A 188 -1.72 0.93 -12.63
N LYS A 189 -0.89 0.31 -13.49
CA LYS A 189 -1.36 -0.64 -14.51
C LYS A 189 -0.64 -1.98 -14.40
N ASN A 190 -1.42 -3.06 -14.53
CA ASN A 190 -0.93 -4.44 -14.50
C ASN A 190 -0.23 -4.74 -13.16
N ALA A 191 -1.01 -4.94 -12.12
CA ALA A 191 -0.52 -5.21 -10.78
C ALA A 191 -1.05 -6.55 -10.26
N ASP A 192 -0.18 -7.37 -9.68
CA ASP A 192 -0.51 -8.55 -8.91
C ASP A 192 -0.13 -8.31 -7.44
N VAL A 193 -1.13 -8.35 -6.55
CA VAL A 193 -0.99 -8.19 -5.10
C VAL A 193 -1.43 -9.48 -4.44
N PHE A 194 -0.50 -10.29 -3.94
CA PHE A 194 -0.84 -11.64 -3.47
C PHE A 194 0.06 -12.17 -2.37
N ASP A 195 -0.45 -13.14 -1.62
CA ASP A 195 0.25 -13.77 -0.49
C ASP A 195 0.76 -12.75 0.56
N ASN A 196 0.05 -11.62 0.71
CA ASN A 196 0.39 -10.59 1.68
C ASN A 196 -0.51 -10.69 2.92
N GLU A 197 -0.03 -10.10 4.01
CA GLU A 197 -0.80 -9.91 5.24
C GLU A 197 -0.94 -8.40 5.51
N ALA A 198 -2.20 -7.90 5.51
CA ALA A 198 -2.51 -6.50 5.82
C ALA A 198 -3.45 -6.46 7.02
N TYR A 199 -2.94 -5.98 8.17
CA TYR A 199 -3.67 -6.07 9.43
C TYR A 199 -3.40 -4.88 10.35
N GLU A 200 -4.35 -4.61 11.25
CA GLU A 200 -4.22 -3.51 12.21
C GLU A 200 -3.89 -2.16 11.55
N ASN A 201 -4.36 -1.95 10.32
CA ASN A 201 -4.37 -0.65 9.64
C ASN A 201 -5.75 0.00 9.79
N THR A 202 -5.91 1.22 9.29
CA THR A 202 -7.25 1.80 9.09
C THR A 202 -7.95 1.12 7.92
N GLY A 203 -7.25 0.97 6.78
CA GLY A 203 -7.64 0.20 5.62
C GLY A 203 -6.57 -0.80 5.23
N GLY A 204 -6.96 -2.03 4.82
CA GLY A 204 -6.02 -3.09 4.50
C GLY A 204 -5.36 -2.92 3.14
N ILE A 205 -6.13 -3.04 2.06
CA ILE A 205 -5.66 -2.91 0.66
C ILE A 205 -6.53 -1.87 -0.05
N LEU A 206 -5.89 -0.92 -0.73
CA LEU A 206 -6.56 0.12 -1.52
C LEU A 206 -6.14 0.00 -3.00
N VAL A 207 -7.13 0.07 -3.91
CA VAL A 207 -6.91 0.12 -5.35
C VAL A 207 -7.61 1.35 -5.87
N PHE A 208 -6.83 2.41 -6.07
CA PHE A 208 -7.35 3.74 -6.35
C PHE A 208 -6.98 4.22 -7.76
N ASP A 209 -7.90 4.95 -8.36
CA ASP A 209 -7.62 5.80 -9.51
C ASP A 209 -8.11 7.22 -9.17
N LEU A 210 -7.18 8.15 -9.12
CA LEU A 210 -7.41 9.53 -8.69
C LEU A 210 -7.24 10.51 -9.86
N PRO A 211 -7.95 11.65 -9.82
CA PRO A 211 -7.78 12.70 -10.83
C PRO A 211 -6.45 13.43 -10.69
N ASP A 212 -6.15 14.23 -11.70
CA ASP A 212 -5.05 15.21 -11.69
C ASP A 212 -3.63 14.62 -11.56
N LEU A 213 -3.46 13.31 -11.81
CA LEU A 213 -2.16 12.63 -11.83
C LEU A 213 -1.63 12.45 -13.25
N VAL A 214 -0.31 12.26 -13.39
CA VAL A 214 0.36 12.09 -14.68
C VAL A 214 -0.10 10.82 -15.38
N GLN A 215 -0.06 9.68 -14.69
CA GLN A 215 -0.64 8.44 -15.20
C GLN A 215 -2.12 8.41 -14.88
N LYS A 216 -2.93 8.36 -15.93
CA LYS A 216 -4.38 8.28 -15.85
C LYS A 216 -4.86 6.86 -16.06
N GLN A 217 -6.06 6.56 -15.56
CA GLN A 217 -6.75 5.30 -15.81
C GLN A 217 -5.91 4.09 -15.45
N GLY A 218 -5.62 3.94 -14.16
CA GLY A 218 -5.09 2.73 -13.57
C GLY A 218 -6.00 1.53 -13.85
N GLY A 219 -5.48 0.32 -13.71
CA GLY A 219 -6.29 -0.87 -13.88
C GLY A 219 -5.51 -2.14 -14.22
N ASN A 220 -6.24 -3.23 -14.50
CA ASN A 220 -5.72 -4.58 -14.57
C ASN A 220 -4.98 -4.97 -13.28
N VAL A 221 -5.68 -4.83 -12.15
CA VAL A 221 -5.15 -5.13 -10.81
C VAL A 221 -5.77 -6.44 -10.31
N ARG A 222 -4.93 -7.40 -9.98
CA ARG A 222 -5.33 -8.67 -9.37
C ARG A 222 -4.94 -8.67 -7.90
N VAL A 223 -5.91 -8.89 -7.02
CA VAL A 223 -5.72 -8.99 -5.56
C VAL A 223 -6.14 -10.37 -5.12
N PHE A 224 -5.20 -11.24 -4.76
CA PHE A 224 -5.53 -12.64 -4.48
C PHE A 224 -4.64 -13.29 -3.42
N ASN A 225 -5.15 -14.33 -2.78
CA ASN A 225 -4.48 -15.08 -1.72
C ASN A 225 -3.99 -14.23 -0.53
N ASN A 226 -4.50 -13.02 -0.33
CA ASN A 226 -4.08 -12.18 0.78
C ASN A 226 -4.89 -12.52 2.05
N TYR A 227 -4.26 -12.28 3.20
CA TYR A 227 -4.90 -12.29 4.51
C TYR A 227 -5.06 -10.85 5.00
N VAL A 228 -6.29 -10.33 4.95
CA VAL A 228 -6.63 -8.93 5.23
C VAL A 228 -7.54 -8.90 6.45
N HIS A 229 -7.00 -8.53 7.62
CA HIS A 229 -7.75 -8.74 8.85
C HIS A 229 -7.52 -7.64 9.90
N ASP A 230 -8.52 -7.49 10.76
CA ASP A 230 -8.47 -6.59 11.92
C ASP A 230 -8.03 -5.14 11.59
N ASN A 231 -8.32 -4.64 10.38
CA ASN A 231 -7.95 -3.29 9.96
C ASN A 231 -8.91 -2.25 10.58
N ASN A 232 -8.87 -2.12 11.90
CA ASN A 232 -9.79 -1.31 12.69
C ASN A 232 -9.09 -0.15 13.42
N LEU A 233 -7.87 0.18 13.03
CA LEU A 233 -7.13 1.30 13.62
C LEU A 233 -7.83 2.62 13.28
N PRO A 234 -8.07 3.51 14.24
CA PRO A 234 -8.59 4.84 13.95
C PRO A 234 -7.76 5.55 12.89
N ASN A 235 -8.43 6.18 11.94
CA ASN A 235 -7.74 6.90 10.88
C ASN A 235 -6.94 8.08 11.45
N PHE A 236 -5.64 8.09 11.19
CA PHE A 236 -4.71 9.13 11.65
C PHE A 236 -4.03 9.88 10.50
N ALA A 237 -4.54 9.72 9.27
CA ALA A 237 -4.02 10.46 8.12
C ALA A 237 -4.12 11.98 8.32
N PRO A 238 -3.14 12.75 7.85
CA PRO A 238 -3.26 14.19 7.79
C PRO A 238 -4.50 14.63 7.02
N ALA A 239 -5.18 15.66 7.53
CA ALA A 239 -6.37 16.21 6.87
C ALA A 239 -6.03 16.70 5.45
N GLY A 240 -6.90 16.37 4.49
CA GLY A 240 -6.74 16.73 3.08
C GLY A 240 -6.17 15.61 2.19
N ASN A 241 -5.57 14.57 2.76
CA ASN A 241 -5.22 13.38 2.01
C ASN A 241 -6.49 12.57 1.68
N ILE A 242 -6.53 11.94 0.51
CA ILE A 242 -7.69 11.13 0.11
C ILE A 242 -7.91 9.97 1.09
N VAL A 243 -6.85 9.36 1.57
CA VAL A 243 -6.92 8.26 2.55
C VAL A 243 -7.48 8.67 3.91
N ALA A 244 -7.53 9.98 4.22
CA ALA A 244 -8.22 10.49 5.41
C ALA A 244 -9.74 10.26 5.35
N SER A 245 -10.29 9.98 4.17
CA SER A 245 -11.69 9.62 3.98
C SER A 245 -11.97 8.13 4.17
N VAL A 246 -10.95 7.29 4.21
CA VAL A 246 -11.10 5.83 4.41
C VAL A 246 -11.60 5.57 5.82
N SER A 247 -12.69 4.84 5.93
CA SER A 247 -13.20 4.42 7.24
C SER A 247 -12.31 3.37 7.87
N ASP A 248 -12.07 3.50 9.17
CA ASP A 248 -11.51 2.39 9.93
C ASP A 248 -12.42 1.16 9.84
N GLY A 249 -11.82 0.00 9.83
CA GLY A 249 -12.54 -1.26 9.57
C GLY A 249 -12.73 -1.57 8.09
N THR A 250 -11.89 -1.00 7.22
CA THR A 250 -11.90 -1.30 5.78
C THR A 250 -10.92 -2.43 5.47
N GLY A 251 -11.39 -3.52 4.84
CA GLY A 251 -10.53 -4.60 4.36
C GLY A 251 -9.90 -4.25 3.00
N LEU A 252 -10.73 -4.09 1.98
CA LEU A 252 -10.33 -3.68 0.64
C LEU A 252 -11.26 -2.56 0.13
N LEU A 253 -10.69 -1.55 -0.51
CA LEU A 253 -11.45 -0.48 -1.15
C LEU A 253 -10.97 -0.29 -2.59
N ILE A 254 -11.91 -0.38 -3.53
CA ILE A 254 -11.73 -0.08 -4.95
C ILE A 254 -12.37 1.27 -5.21
N LEU A 255 -11.58 2.28 -5.57
CA LEU A 255 -12.05 3.63 -5.86
C LEU A 255 -11.77 3.99 -7.32
N ALA A 256 -12.81 4.13 -8.11
CA ALA A 256 -12.78 4.54 -9.52
C ALA A 256 -11.82 3.72 -10.42
N ALA A 257 -11.44 2.53 -9.99
CA ALA A 257 -10.52 1.68 -10.74
C ALA A 257 -11.25 0.78 -11.74
N ASN A 258 -10.60 0.52 -12.86
CA ASN A 258 -11.14 -0.27 -13.96
C ASN A 258 -10.35 -1.57 -14.16
N GLY A 259 -11.06 -2.70 -14.29
CA GLY A 259 -10.39 -4.00 -14.42
C GLY A 259 -9.71 -4.44 -13.13
N VAL A 260 -10.50 -4.78 -12.12
CA VAL A 260 -9.99 -5.28 -10.82
C VAL A 260 -10.57 -6.68 -10.57
N GLU A 261 -9.69 -7.63 -10.30
CA GLU A 261 -10.05 -9.01 -9.97
C GLU A 261 -9.61 -9.36 -8.57
N VAL A 262 -10.57 -9.67 -7.68
CA VAL A 262 -10.34 -9.94 -6.25
C VAL A 262 -10.78 -11.37 -5.96
N PHE A 263 -9.83 -12.27 -5.65
CA PHE A 263 -10.16 -13.69 -5.50
C PHE A 263 -9.25 -14.43 -4.52
N ASN A 264 -9.78 -15.49 -3.94
CA ASN A 264 -9.07 -16.34 -2.96
C ASN A 264 -8.50 -15.58 -1.74
N ASN A 265 -9.00 -14.38 -1.43
CA ASN A 265 -8.57 -13.65 -0.24
C ASN A 265 -9.39 -14.07 0.99
N ARG A 266 -8.83 -13.81 2.15
CA ARG A 266 -9.51 -13.91 3.44
C ARG A 266 -9.65 -12.51 4.02
N PHE A 267 -10.89 -12.00 4.11
CA PHE A 267 -11.23 -10.73 4.75
C PHE A 267 -11.86 -11.02 6.10
N ILE A 268 -11.12 -10.83 7.17
CA ILE A 268 -11.48 -11.31 8.49
C ILE A 268 -11.52 -10.14 9.48
N HIS A 269 -12.63 -9.97 10.20
CA HIS A 269 -12.79 -9.02 11.31
C HIS A 269 -12.54 -7.54 10.96
N ASN A 270 -12.67 -7.13 9.70
CA ASN A 270 -12.70 -5.71 9.33
C ASN A 270 -14.11 -5.17 9.62
N GLN A 271 -14.20 -4.18 10.52
CA GLN A 271 -15.47 -3.84 11.17
C GLN A 271 -16.46 -3.06 10.29
N SER A 272 -15.96 -2.27 9.32
CA SER A 272 -16.85 -1.38 8.54
C SER A 272 -17.15 -1.90 7.14
N VAL A 273 -16.12 -2.17 6.35
CA VAL A 273 -16.25 -2.56 4.94
C VAL A 273 -15.24 -3.65 4.64
N ASN A 274 -15.67 -4.90 4.49
CA ASN A 274 -14.73 -5.95 4.08
C ASN A 274 -14.26 -5.74 2.64
N THR A 275 -15.17 -5.38 1.71
CA THR A 275 -14.81 -4.98 0.35
C THR A 275 -15.74 -3.88 -0.13
N GLY A 276 -15.20 -2.73 -0.53
CA GLY A 276 -15.93 -1.59 -1.08
C GLY A 276 -15.63 -1.37 -2.56
N ILE A 277 -16.65 -1.06 -3.35
CA ILE A 277 -16.55 -0.63 -4.74
C ILE A 277 -17.21 0.74 -4.84
N ILE A 278 -16.39 1.76 -5.07
CA ILE A 278 -16.78 3.15 -4.91
C ILE A 278 -16.36 3.96 -6.14
N SER A 279 -17.26 4.82 -6.61
CA SER A 279 -16.95 5.86 -7.58
C SER A 279 -16.26 7.04 -6.89
N TYR A 280 -15.36 7.72 -7.60
CA TYR A 280 -14.78 8.98 -7.08
C TYR A 280 -15.85 10.04 -6.82
N LEU A 281 -16.98 10.00 -7.54
CA LEU A 281 -18.08 10.95 -7.35
C LEU A 281 -18.70 10.89 -5.94
N LEU A 282 -18.61 9.76 -5.25
CA LEU A 282 -19.08 9.63 -3.87
C LEU A 282 -18.22 10.46 -2.89
N THR A 283 -16.99 10.81 -3.25
CA THR A 283 -16.12 11.64 -2.42
C THR A 283 -16.60 13.08 -2.35
N GLU A 284 -17.36 13.53 -3.37
CA GLU A 284 -17.79 14.93 -3.57
C GLU A 284 -16.61 15.91 -3.73
N LEU A 285 -15.42 15.40 -3.96
CA LEU A 285 -14.24 16.22 -4.22
C LEU A 285 -14.24 16.73 -5.67
N PRO A 286 -13.69 17.91 -5.94
CA PRO A 286 -13.68 18.48 -7.28
C PRO A 286 -12.77 17.67 -8.22
N ILE A 287 -13.21 17.50 -9.47
CA ILE A 287 -12.47 16.90 -10.57
C ILE A 287 -12.07 18.03 -11.53
N LYS A 288 -10.78 18.33 -11.64
CA LYS A 288 -10.27 19.36 -12.57
C LYS A 288 -9.98 18.77 -13.96
N ASP A 289 -9.48 17.54 -13.99
CA ASP A 289 -9.18 16.82 -15.23
C ASP A 289 -10.46 16.32 -15.91
N LYS A 290 -10.88 16.95 -16.99
CA LYS A 290 -12.07 16.56 -17.76
C LYS A 290 -11.96 15.18 -18.42
N ALA A 291 -10.74 14.63 -18.56
CA ALA A 291 -10.50 13.31 -19.11
C ALA A 291 -10.47 12.20 -18.04
N TYR A 292 -10.64 12.56 -16.77
CA TYR A 292 -10.69 11.59 -15.68
C TYR A 292 -11.97 10.77 -15.73
N TYR A 293 -11.84 9.46 -15.51
CA TYR A 293 -12.95 8.52 -15.48
C TYR A 293 -13.27 8.12 -14.03
N PRO A 294 -14.36 8.65 -13.43
CA PRO A 294 -14.59 8.55 -12.00
C PRO A 294 -15.32 7.27 -11.54
N PHE A 295 -15.55 6.31 -12.43
CA PHE A 295 -16.35 5.13 -12.13
C PHE A 295 -15.51 3.88 -11.98
N SER A 296 -15.90 2.99 -11.08
CA SER A 296 -15.37 1.61 -11.02
C SER A 296 -16.12 0.73 -12.02
N THR A 297 -15.39 0.08 -12.92
CA THR A 297 -15.94 -0.81 -13.94
C THR A 297 -15.11 -2.07 -14.13
N ALA A 298 -15.70 -3.12 -14.73
CA ALA A 298 -15.00 -4.39 -14.95
C ALA A 298 -14.38 -4.97 -13.66
N VAL A 299 -15.17 -5.03 -12.59
CA VAL A 299 -14.73 -5.55 -11.29
C VAL A 299 -15.27 -6.97 -11.10
N SER A 300 -14.40 -7.91 -10.76
CA SER A 300 -14.75 -9.30 -10.44
C SER A 300 -14.32 -9.65 -9.02
N ILE A 301 -15.27 -10.06 -8.17
CA ILE A 301 -15.01 -10.46 -6.77
C ILE A 301 -15.52 -11.88 -6.59
N HIS A 302 -14.62 -12.85 -6.44
CA HIS A 302 -15.02 -14.25 -6.38
C HIS A 302 -14.10 -15.12 -5.52
N ASP A 303 -14.64 -16.22 -5.03
CA ASP A 303 -13.90 -17.23 -4.28
C ASP A 303 -13.18 -16.70 -3.02
N ASN A 304 -13.63 -15.57 -2.47
CA ASN A 304 -13.09 -15.02 -1.23
C ASN A 304 -13.82 -15.60 -0.01
N VAL A 305 -13.19 -15.49 1.15
CA VAL A 305 -13.80 -15.83 2.45
C VAL A 305 -13.97 -14.55 3.26
N TYR A 306 -15.20 -14.30 3.69
CA TYR A 306 -15.54 -13.18 4.56
C TYR A 306 -15.92 -13.69 5.95
N GLU A 307 -15.36 -13.07 6.97
CA GLU A 307 -15.74 -13.28 8.36
C GLU A 307 -15.76 -11.93 9.07
N ARG A 308 -16.87 -11.62 9.74
CA ARG A 308 -17.07 -10.34 10.39
C ARG A 308 -17.31 -10.58 11.88
N LYS A 309 -16.80 -9.71 12.73
CA LYS A 309 -17.27 -9.62 14.11
C LYS A 309 -18.69 -9.07 14.10
N PRO A 310 -19.63 -9.65 14.85
CA PRO A 310 -20.96 -9.08 14.99
C PRO A 310 -20.88 -7.63 15.50
N GLY A 311 -21.76 -6.79 14.98
CA GLY A 311 -21.87 -5.41 15.43
C GLY A 311 -21.98 -4.39 14.28
N PRO A 312 -22.23 -3.11 14.62
CA PRO A 312 -22.32 -2.03 13.64
C PRO A 312 -20.94 -1.73 13.04
N ALA A 313 -20.95 -1.04 11.88
CA ALA A 313 -19.76 -0.41 11.34
C ALA A 313 -19.14 0.56 12.35
N SER A 314 -17.85 0.86 12.20
CA SER A 314 -17.25 1.93 12.98
C SER A 314 -17.97 3.25 12.68
N GLN A 315 -18.41 3.92 13.73
CA GLN A 315 -19.05 5.24 13.60
C GLN A 315 -18.04 6.40 13.46
N ARG A 316 -16.76 6.06 13.49
CA ARG A 316 -15.69 7.02 13.22
C ARG A 316 -15.55 7.18 11.71
N GLY A 317 -15.60 8.38 11.23
CA GLY A 317 -15.51 8.66 9.81
C GLY A 317 -16.86 8.81 9.09
N ARG A 318 -16.79 9.29 7.86
CA ARG A 318 -17.97 9.67 7.05
C ARG A 318 -18.81 8.46 6.64
N TYR A 319 -18.16 7.40 6.20
CA TYR A 319 -18.86 6.24 5.68
C TYR A 319 -19.50 5.38 6.77
N GLY A 320 -18.89 5.27 7.94
CA GLY A 320 -19.49 4.54 9.06
C GLY A 320 -20.83 5.14 9.48
N LYS A 321 -20.90 6.48 9.59
CA LYS A 321 -22.13 7.21 9.87
C LYS A 321 -23.18 7.06 8.76
N LEU A 322 -22.73 7.08 7.50
CA LEU A 322 -23.60 6.89 6.35
C LEU A 322 -24.23 5.48 6.37
N PHE A 323 -23.46 4.45 6.64
CA PHE A 323 -23.95 3.07 6.73
C PHE A 323 -24.95 2.88 7.85
N GLU A 324 -24.73 3.49 9.02
CA GLU A 324 -25.68 3.46 10.12
C GLU A 324 -27.03 4.05 9.73
N GLN A 325 -27.02 5.18 9.02
CA GLN A 325 -28.24 5.84 8.56
C GLN A 325 -28.98 5.03 7.48
N ILE A 326 -28.23 4.48 6.50
CA ILE A 326 -28.80 3.78 5.35
C ILE A 326 -29.33 2.41 5.74
N LEU A 327 -28.61 1.69 6.60
CA LEU A 327 -28.95 0.35 7.06
C LEU A 327 -29.90 0.35 8.27
N LYS A 328 -30.45 1.51 8.64
CA LYS A 328 -31.48 1.69 9.70
C LYS A 328 -31.14 1.05 11.02
N GLY A 329 -30.04 1.44 11.63
CA GLY A 329 -29.67 1.12 13.01
C GLY A 329 -29.85 -0.34 13.43
N GLY A 330 -28.76 -1.09 13.61
CA GLY A 330 -28.77 -2.45 14.13
C GLY A 330 -28.78 -3.57 13.08
N GLN A 331 -28.81 -3.29 11.77
CA GLN A 331 -28.52 -4.30 10.76
C GLN A 331 -27.01 -4.51 10.64
N GLU A 332 -26.61 -5.76 10.46
CA GLU A 332 -25.21 -6.06 10.14
C GLU A 332 -24.84 -5.44 8.80
N VAL A 333 -23.68 -4.79 8.76
CA VAL A 333 -23.16 -4.23 7.51
C VAL A 333 -22.78 -5.38 6.59
N PRO A 334 -23.28 -5.42 5.34
CA PRO A 334 -22.87 -6.43 4.37
C PRO A 334 -21.37 -6.45 4.12
N ASN A 335 -20.84 -7.62 3.78
CA ASN A 335 -19.40 -7.80 3.55
C ASN A 335 -18.91 -7.04 2.31
N ILE A 336 -19.76 -6.88 1.31
CA ILE A 336 -19.45 -6.17 0.07
C ILE A 336 -20.40 -4.98 -0.06
N ILE A 337 -19.82 -3.81 -0.31
CA ILE A 337 -20.57 -2.57 -0.49
C ILE A 337 -20.26 -2.01 -1.88
N TYR A 338 -21.32 -1.78 -2.66
CA TYR A 338 -21.25 -1.05 -3.90
C TYR A 338 -22.03 0.26 -3.77
N ASP A 339 -21.43 1.38 -4.16
CA ASP A 339 -22.09 2.69 -4.03
C ASP A 339 -23.28 2.88 -5.00
N GLY A 340 -23.37 2.08 -6.06
CA GLY A 340 -24.42 2.18 -7.04
C GLY A 340 -24.27 3.34 -8.03
N ILE A 341 -23.09 3.99 -8.07
CA ILE A 341 -22.81 5.04 -9.05
C ILE A 341 -22.13 4.41 -10.27
N ALA A 342 -22.88 4.29 -11.34
CA ALA A 342 -22.43 3.68 -12.59
C ALA A 342 -22.39 4.70 -13.73
N ASP A 343 -21.48 4.49 -14.69
CA ASP A 343 -21.41 5.27 -15.91
C ASP A 343 -22.58 4.87 -16.84
N PRO A 344 -23.49 5.79 -17.19
CA PRO A 344 -24.59 5.49 -18.14
C PRO A 344 -24.10 4.93 -19.48
N ALA A 345 -22.90 5.28 -19.94
CA ALA A 345 -22.34 4.80 -21.19
C ALA A 345 -21.94 3.30 -21.15
N THR A 346 -21.94 2.69 -19.97
CA THR A 346 -21.66 1.26 -19.79
C THR A 346 -22.91 0.36 -19.87
N PHE A 347 -24.06 0.93 -20.25
CA PHE A 347 -25.31 0.19 -20.42
C PHE A 347 -25.73 0.18 -21.89
N ASP A 348 -26.34 -0.91 -22.30
CA ASP A 348 -26.94 -1.03 -23.61
C ASP A 348 -28.32 -0.29 -23.69
N LYS A 349 -28.94 -0.29 -24.86
CA LYS A 349 -30.25 0.34 -25.09
C LYS A 349 -31.38 -0.23 -24.21
N ASP A 350 -31.24 -1.45 -23.73
CA ASP A 350 -32.21 -2.12 -22.88
C ASP A 350 -31.89 -1.92 -21.38
N GLY A 351 -30.92 -1.08 -21.05
CA GLY A 351 -30.50 -0.76 -19.67
C GLY A 351 -29.72 -1.89 -19.01
N LYS A 352 -29.13 -2.82 -19.76
CA LYS A 352 -28.30 -3.89 -19.22
C LYS A 352 -26.82 -3.47 -19.29
N PRO A 353 -26.03 -3.74 -18.26
CA PRO A 353 -24.59 -3.44 -18.29
C PRO A 353 -23.88 -4.18 -19.44
N LEU A 354 -23.02 -3.51 -20.18
CA LEU A 354 -22.14 -4.11 -21.19
C LEU A 354 -21.29 -5.22 -20.56
N ALA A 355 -21.12 -6.32 -21.26
CA ALA A 355 -20.56 -7.56 -20.72
C ALA A 355 -19.16 -7.38 -20.08
N ASP A 356 -18.32 -6.53 -20.68
CA ASP A 356 -16.95 -6.25 -20.24
C ASP A 356 -16.84 -5.10 -19.22
N LYS A 357 -17.97 -4.47 -18.85
CA LYS A 357 -18.03 -3.35 -17.89
C LYS A 357 -18.71 -3.69 -16.58
N ARG A 358 -19.17 -4.92 -16.44
CA ARG A 358 -19.93 -5.36 -15.28
C ARG A 358 -19.13 -5.37 -14.00
N ILE A 359 -19.85 -5.27 -12.89
CA ILE A 359 -19.40 -5.67 -11.57
C ILE A 359 -19.97 -7.07 -11.33
N CYS A 360 -19.09 -8.07 -11.18
CA CYS A 360 -19.47 -9.46 -10.99
C CYS A 360 -19.03 -9.96 -9.61
N ILE A 361 -19.94 -10.53 -8.84
CA ILE A 361 -19.72 -10.96 -7.46
C ILE A 361 -20.33 -12.36 -7.30
N ARG A 362 -19.48 -13.38 -7.08
CA ARG A 362 -19.95 -14.77 -7.03
C ARG A 362 -19.04 -15.68 -6.19
N ASN A 363 -19.56 -16.81 -5.78
CA ASN A 363 -18.83 -17.89 -5.11
C ASN A 363 -18.04 -17.48 -3.86
N ASN A 364 -18.34 -16.35 -3.23
CA ASN A 364 -17.67 -15.97 -2.00
C ASN A 364 -18.31 -16.65 -0.80
N LYS A 365 -17.52 -17.19 0.11
CA LYS A 365 -18.02 -17.73 1.37
C LYS A 365 -18.51 -16.60 2.28
N ASN A 366 -19.73 -16.74 2.82
CA ASN A 366 -20.43 -15.71 3.60
C ASN A 366 -20.66 -14.41 2.82
N GLN A 367 -20.94 -14.53 1.53
CA GLN A 367 -21.26 -13.40 0.65
C GLN A 367 -22.50 -12.67 1.16
N SER A 368 -22.38 -11.37 1.35
CA SER A 368 -23.50 -10.44 1.51
C SER A 368 -23.14 -9.14 0.82
N LEU A 369 -24.11 -8.53 0.16
CA LEU A 369 -23.92 -7.34 -0.67
C LEU A 369 -24.97 -6.30 -0.33
N VAL A 370 -24.58 -5.04 -0.38
CA VAL A 370 -25.49 -3.90 -0.51
C VAL A 370 -25.10 -3.04 -1.70
N ASN A 371 -26.09 -2.73 -2.54
CA ASN A 371 -26.04 -1.64 -3.51
C ASN A 371 -26.71 -0.41 -2.89
N LEU A 372 -25.96 0.63 -2.66
CA LEU A 372 -26.40 1.84 -1.97
C LEU A 372 -27.27 2.75 -2.82
N ASP A 373 -27.26 2.61 -4.15
CA ASP A 373 -27.98 3.49 -5.08
C ASP A 373 -27.64 4.99 -4.85
N ALA A 374 -26.39 5.28 -4.51
CA ALA A 374 -25.97 6.63 -4.16
C ALA A 374 -26.14 7.62 -5.32
N GLY A 375 -25.99 7.17 -6.56
CA GLY A 375 -26.23 7.98 -7.75
C GLY A 375 -27.69 8.51 -7.87
N ARG A 376 -28.62 7.92 -7.14
CA ARG A 376 -30.03 8.36 -7.06
C ARG A 376 -30.44 8.80 -5.66
N GLY A 377 -29.46 9.17 -4.84
CA GLY A 377 -29.68 9.71 -3.49
C GLY A 377 -30.19 8.64 -2.51
N PHE A 378 -29.71 7.41 -2.61
CA PHE A 378 -30.00 6.28 -1.72
C PHE A 378 -31.49 5.86 -1.69
N LYS A 379 -32.24 6.09 -2.79
CA LYS A 379 -33.68 5.83 -2.84
C LYS A 379 -34.04 4.35 -2.96
N ASN A 380 -33.18 3.56 -3.61
CA ASN A 380 -33.42 2.15 -3.88
C ASN A 380 -32.25 1.27 -3.37
N VAL A 381 -31.89 1.45 -2.09
CA VAL A 381 -30.89 0.58 -1.45
C VAL A 381 -31.35 -0.87 -1.55
N SER A 382 -30.50 -1.74 -2.07
CA SER A 382 -30.84 -3.14 -2.34
C SER A 382 -29.79 -4.09 -1.78
N LEU A 383 -30.25 -5.15 -1.14
CA LEU A 383 -29.46 -6.29 -0.69
C LEU A 383 -29.45 -7.45 -1.69
N ASP A 384 -30.14 -7.28 -2.84
CA ASP A 384 -30.22 -8.31 -3.87
C ASP A 384 -28.89 -8.44 -4.62
N ALA A 385 -28.24 -9.57 -4.47
CA ALA A 385 -26.98 -9.89 -5.12
C ALA A 385 -27.18 -10.53 -6.52
N ALA A 386 -28.41 -10.90 -6.92
CA ALA A 386 -28.65 -11.62 -8.17
C ALA A 386 -28.22 -10.84 -9.42
N ALA A 387 -28.39 -9.51 -9.40
CA ALA A 387 -27.95 -8.63 -10.50
C ALA A 387 -26.44 -8.63 -10.73
N PHE A 388 -25.66 -9.05 -9.73
CA PHE A 388 -24.21 -9.10 -9.75
C PHE A 388 -23.64 -10.52 -9.92
N ASP A 389 -24.51 -11.54 -9.98
CA ASP A 389 -24.09 -12.93 -10.23
C ASP A 389 -23.74 -13.10 -11.72
N CYS A 390 -22.51 -12.77 -12.04
CA CYS A 390 -21.97 -12.89 -13.40
C CYS A 390 -20.49 -13.25 -13.35
N GLN A 391 -19.89 -13.42 -14.52
CA GLN A 391 -18.48 -13.73 -14.68
C GLN A 391 -17.85 -12.81 -15.71
N LEU A 392 -16.68 -12.27 -15.38
CA LEU A 392 -15.75 -11.65 -16.33
C LEU A 392 -14.66 -12.64 -16.74
N ALA A 393 -14.03 -12.38 -17.87
CA ALA A 393 -12.82 -13.10 -18.23
C ALA A 393 -11.72 -12.80 -17.21
N PRO A 394 -10.95 -13.80 -16.75
CA PRO A 394 -9.86 -13.58 -15.81
C PRO A 394 -8.83 -12.59 -16.36
N LEU A 395 -8.33 -11.72 -15.52
CA LEU A 395 -7.24 -10.83 -15.89
C LEU A 395 -5.93 -11.63 -16.08
N LYS A 396 -5.11 -11.19 -17.03
CA LYS A 396 -3.81 -11.80 -17.26
C LYS A 396 -2.87 -11.52 -16.08
N ALA A 397 -2.09 -12.53 -15.71
CA ALA A 397 -1.05 -12.37 -14.72
C ALA A 397 -0.01 -11.34 -15.18
N THR A 398 0.47 -10.55 -14.25
CA THR A 398 1.49 -9.55 -14.50
C THR A 398 2.84 -10.23 -14.74
N ALA A 399 3.44 -9.99 -15.90
CA ALA A 399 4.78 -10.44 -16.18
C ALA A 399 5.77 -9.36 -15.74
N VAL A 400 6.57 -9.65 -14.72
CA VAL A 400 7.66 -8.77 -14.25
C VAL A 400 8.96 -9.55 -14.34
N ASN A 401 9.95 -8.99 -15.03
CA ASN A 401 11.30 -9.53 -15.04
C ASN A 401 12.00 -9.07 -13.74
N ALA A 402 11.76 -9.79 -12.64
CA ALA A 402 12.51 -9.60 -11.41
C ALA A 402 13.92 -10.19 -11.56
N ARG A 403 14.95 -9.45 -11.15
CA ARG A 403 16.30 -10.00 -10.94
C ARG A 403 16.42 -10.55 -9.52
#